data_eb28ce6cd8e2566bd97b116036a1c72e
#
_entry.id   eb28ce6cd8e2566bd97b116036a1c72e
#
_cell.length_a   1.000
_cell.length_b   1.000
_cell.length_c   1.000
_cell.angle_alpha   90.00
_cell.angle_beta   90.00
_cell.angle_gamma   90.00
#
_symmetry.space_group_name_H-M   'P 1'
#
loop_
_entity.id
_entity.type
_entity.pdbx_description
1 polymer ?
#
loop_
_entity_poly.entity_id
_entity_poly.type
_entity_poly.pdbx_seq_one_letter_code
_entity_poly.pdbx_strand_id
1 'polypeptide(L)'
;MEGMSKKNRTIFTRALSLGRALCVCGALFTVMGWGFQADAGTGTNGEMTAEEAVQLGEEFGIAVGEVDEEVQKELKLQRPEGVAVFEVIGNSRADYAGIKVRSVIKEIDKKEVRNLIDFGKAVKAAMKECNFTVGTYEPADPGDPVGWGVNFHFVGCKRD
;
A
#
# COMPACT_ATOMS: atom_id res chain seq x y z
N MET A 1 -34.56 -13.10 -25.23
CA MET A 1 -33.97 -11.89 -25.80
C MET A 1 -32.91 -11.46 -24.83
N GLU A 2 -31.77 -12.02 -24.88
CA GLU A 2 -30.52 -11.84 -25.66
C GLU A 2 -29.99 -10.40 -25.63
N GLY A 3 -28.82 -10.29 -25.07
CA GLY A 3 -28.01 -9.08 -25.02
C GLY A 3 -26.70 -9.28 -24.29
N MET A 4 -25.93 -10.31 -24.71
CA MET A 4 -24.51 -10.45 -24.30
C MET A 4 -23.70 -9.39 -25.02
N SER A 5 -22.96 -8.54 -24.28
CA SER A 5 -21.88 -7.74 -24.84
C SER A 5 -20.54 -8.19 -24.28
N LYS A 6 -19.84 -8.99 -25.11
CA LYS A 6 -18.41 -9.29 -24.99
C LYS A 6 -17.63 -8.15 -25.66
N LYS A 7 -16.54 -7.69 -25.04
CA LYS A 7 -15.29 -7.15 -25.61
C LYS A 7 -14.60 -6.30 -24.54
N ASN A 8 -13.30 -6.36 -24.25
CA ASN A 8 -12.16 -6.59 -25.13
C ASN A 8 -11.01 -7.21 -24.31
N ARG A 9 -10.53 -8.35 -24.77
CA ARG A 9 -9.18 -8.84 -24.46
C ARG A 9 -8.24 -8.25 -25.51
N THR A 10 -7.41 -7.30 -25.13
CA THR A 10 -6.32 -6.85 -25.99
C THR A 10 -5.07 -7.66 -25.65
N ILE A 11 -4.78 -8.63 -26.51
CA ILE A 11 -3.57 -9.44 -26.51
C ILE A 11 -2.45 -8.57 -27.09
N PHE A 12 -1.47 -8.22 -26.28
CA PHE A 12 -0.24 -7.56 -26.77
C PHE A 12 0.71 -8.63 -27.32
N THR A 13 0.72 -8.77 -28.63
CA THR A 13 1.62 -9.66 -29.38
C THR A 13 3.00 -9.06 -29.45
N ARG A 14 4.00 -9.78 -28.92
CA ARG A 14 5.43 -9.45 -29.04
C ARG A 14 5.86 -9.67 -30.49
N ALA A 15 6.34 -8.62 -31.14
CA ALA A 15 7.08 -8.72 -32.40
C ALA A 15 8.56 -9.00 -32.09
N LEU A 16 9.03 -10.20 -32.46
CA LEU A 16 10.45 -10.54 -32.58
C LEU A 16 10.97 -9.90 -33.89
N SER A 17 11.96 -9.03 -33.80
CA SER A 17 12.75 -8.62 -34.93
C SER A 17 14.14 -9.25 -34.80
N LEU A 18 14.42 -10.25 -35.62
CA LEU A 18 15.77 -10.76 -35.89
C LEU A 18 16.44 -9.82 -36.90
N GLY A 19 17.53 -9.18 -36.51
CA GLY A 19 18.43 -8.49 -37.39
C GLY A 19 19.86 -8.96 -37.16
N ARG A 20 20.33 -9.89 -38.05
CA ARG A 20 21.73 -10.31 -38.12
C ARG A 20 22.53 -9.21 -38.86
N ALA A 21 23.58 -8.72 -38.28
CA ALA A 21 24.70 -8.14 -39.02
C ALA A 21 26.01 -8.44 -38.27
N LEU A 22 26.81 -9.30 -38.90
CA LEU A 22 28.22 -9.50 -38.59
C LEU A 22 29.00 -8.26 -39.01
N CYS A 23 29.84 -7.71 -38.14
CA CYS A 23 31.00 -6.97 -38.54
C CYS A 23 32.15 -7.24 -37.56
N VAL A 24 33.17 -7.94 -38.09
CA VAL A 24 34.43 -8.24 -37.43
C VAL A 24 35.36 -7.05 -37.71
N CYS A 25 35.89 -6.38 -36.71
CA CYS A 25 37.15 -5.66 -36.75
C CYS A 25 37.67 -5.43 -35.35
N GLY A 26 38.89 -5.89 -35.12
CA GLY A 26 39.60 -5.83 -33.86
C GLY A 26 40.11 -4.45 -33.50
N ALA A 27 40.36 -4.23 -32.27
CA ALA A 27 41.57 -3.61 -31.70
C ALA A 27 41.35 -3.21 -30.24
N LEU A 28 42.27 -3.65 -29.40
CA LEU A 28 42.79 -3.04 -28.18
C LEU A 28 41.76 -2.43 -27.19
N PHE A 29 41.44 -3.22 -26.18
CA PHE A 29 40.63 -2.81 -25.06
C PHE A 29 41.47 -2.39 -23.87
N THR A 30 41.50 -1.09 -23.62
CA THR A 30 41.83 -0.52 -22.31
C THR A 30 40.67 -0.88 -21.36
N VAL A 31 40.99 -1.60 -20.30
CA VAL A 31 40.07 -1.96 -19.23
C VAL A 31 39.73 -0.69 -18.45
N MET A 32 38.63 -0.03 -18.77
CA MET A 32 37.98 0.89 -17.87
C MET A 32 36.95 0.09 -17.06
N GLY A 33 37.29 -0.13 -15.80
CA GLY A 33 36.40 -0.76 -14.83
C GLY A 33 35.16 0.10 -14.62
N TRP A 34 34.05 -0.36 -15.13
CA TRP A 34 32.75 0.12 -14.69
C TRP A 34 32.46 -0.55 -13.35
N GLY A 35 32.76 0.18 -12.29
CA GLY A 35 32.27 -0.16 -10.97
C GLY A 35 30.76 -0.15 -11.00
N PHE A 36 30.16 -1.33 -10.86
CA PHE A 36 28.79 -1.44 -10.40
C PHE A 36 28.79 -0.87 -8.97
N GLN A 37 28.43 0.40 -8.87
CA GLN A 37 27.97 0.93 -7.59
C GLN A 37 26.61 0.30 -7.36
N ALA A 38 26.62 -0.74 -6.54
CA ALA A 38 25.44 -1.10 -5.79
C ALA A 38 25.15 0.13 -4.93
N ASP A 39 24.10 0.87 -5.23
CA ASP A 39 23.48 1.80 -4.30
C ASP A 39 23.02 0.97 -3.10
N ALA A 40 23.97 0.76 -2.19
CA ALA A 40 23.63 0.41 -0.84
C ALA A 40 22.87 1.62 -0.30
N GLY A 41 21.55 1.47 -0.17
CA GLY A 41 20.67 2.50 0.37
C GLY A 41 21.29 3.10 1.62
N THR A 42 21.86 4.28 1.45
CA THR A 42 22.33 5.11 2.53
C THR A 42 21.11 5.43 3.37
N GLY A 43 21.02 4.78 4.54
CA GLY A 43 20.06 5.15 5.56
C GLY A 43 20.18 6.63 5.87
N THR A 44 19.37 7.43 5.17
CA THR A 44 19.18 8.83 5.48
C THR A 44 18.43 8.91 6.79
N ASN A 45 19.04 9.59 7.73
CA ASN A 45 18.54 9.91 9.05
C ASN A 45 17.02 10.07 9.13
N GLY A 46 16.32 9.02 9.60
CA GLY A 46 15.14 9.17 10.44
C GLY A 46 13.86 9.73 9.86
N GLU A 47 13.81 10.12 8.60
CA GLU A 47 12.57 10.62 8.00
C GLU A 47 11.82 9.47 7.32
N MET A 48 10.56 9.27 7.74
CA MET A 48 9.66 8.27 7.17
C MET A 48 9.37 8.60 5.71
N THR A 49 9.54 7.64 4.80
CA THR A 49 9.11 7.77 3.40
C THR A 49 7.74 7.12 3.16
N ALA A 50 7.10 7.45 2.05
CA ALA A 50 5.84 6.84 1.67
C ALA A 50 6.01 5.33 1.42
N GLU A 51 7.10 4.93 0.78
CA GLU A 51 7.43 3.53 0.51
C GLU A 51 7.65 2.75 1.80
N GLU A 52 8.38 3.32 2.77
CA GLU A 52 8.56 2.71 4.09
C GLU A 52 7.24 2.58 4.83
N ALA A 53 6.35 3.56 4.70
CA ALA A 53 5.03 3.52 5.31
C ALA A 53 4.15 2.40 4.72
N VAL A 54 4.19 2.21 3.40
CA VAL A 54 3.48 1.09 2.73
C VAL A 54 4.04 -0.25 3.19
N GLN A 55 5.35 -0.43 3.26
CA GLN A 55 5.98 -1.66 3.77
C GLN A 55 5.56 -1.97 5.22
N LEU A 56 5.51 -0.95 6.08
CA LEU A 56 5.00 -1.11 7.45
C LEU A 56 3.52 -1.50 7.49
N GLY A 57 2.74 -1.04 6.52
CA GLY A 57 1.36 -1.49 6.31
C GLY A 57 1.30 -2.99 6.00
N GLU A 58 2.14 -3.46 5.07
CA GLU A 58 2.23 -4.88 4.71
C GLU A 58 2.69 -5.74 5.90
N GLU A 59 3.67 -5.29 6.69
CA GLU A 59 4.09 -5.96 7.92
C GLU A 59 2.98 -6.02 8.98
N PHE A 60 2.16 -5.00 9.05
CA PHE A 60 0.96 -4.97 9.91
C PHE A 60 -0.14 -5.89 9.38
N GLY A 61 -0.18 -6.10 8.07
CA GLY A 61 -1.11 -6.99 7.37
C GLY A 61 -2.17 -6.28 6.54
N ILE A 62 -1.87 -5.09 6.03
CA ILE A 62 -2.75 -4.33 5.12
C ILE A 62 -1.98 -3.73 3.95
N ALA A 63 -2.59 -3.71 2.78
CA ALA A 63 -2.15 -2.87 1.68
C ALA A 63 -2.84 -1.51 1.78
N VAL A 64 -2.04 -0.45 1.81
CA VAL A 64 -2.52 0.91 2.06
C VAL A 64 -2.08 1.90 0.99
N GLY A 65 -2.80 3.01 0.86
CA GLY A 65 -2.41 4.13 0.01
C GLY A 65 -3.04 5.44 0.43
N GLU A 66 -2.60 6.51 -0.23
CA GLU A 66 -3.14 7.85 0.01
C GLU A 66 -4.62 7.94 -0.37
N VAL A 67 -5.33 8.81 0.33
CA VAL A 67 -6.69 9.19 -0.04
C VAL A 67 -6.60 10.36 -1.02
N ASP A 68 -6.65 10.06 -2.31
CA ASP A 68 -6.76 11.05 -3.38
C ASP A 68 -8.23 11.47 -3.63
N GLU A 69 -8.44 12.33 -4.62
CA GLU A 69 -9.79 12.80 -4.98
C GLU A 69 -10.70 11.68 -5.51
N GLU A 70 -10.14 10.65 -6.15
CA GLU A 70 -10.89 9.51 -6.67
C GLU A 70 -11.36 8.63 -5.52
N VAL A 71 -10.45 8.24 -4.62
CA VAL A 71 -10.74 7.52 -3.39
C VAL A 71 -11.71 8.30 -2.51
N GLN A 72 -11.52 9.63 -2.37
CA GLN A 72 -12.42 10.48 -1.63
C GLN A 72 -13.86 10.38 -2.14
N LYS A 73 -14.04 10.45 -3.46
CA LYS A 73 -15.38 10.36 -4.09
C LYS A 73 -15.98 8.97 -3.93
N GLU A 74 -15.18 7.92 -4.16
CA GLU A 74 -15.63 6.54 -4.04
C GLU A 74 -16.10 6.23 -2.62
N LEU A 75 -15.31 6.64 -1.63
CA LEU A 75 -15.58 6.39 -0.22
C LEU A 75 -16.47 7.47 0.43
N LYS A 76 -16.92 8.47 -0.33
CA LYS A 76 -17.80 9.58 0.12
C LYS A 76 -17.24 10.33 1.33
N LEU A 77 -15.93 10.53 1.37
CA LEU A 77 -15.27 11.23 2.46
C LEU A 77 -15.47 12.74 2.36
N GLN A 78 -15.60 13.42 3.49
CA GLN A 78 -15.72 14.87 3.53
C GLN A 78 -14.40 15.58 3.15
N ARG A 79 -13.26 14.95 3.47
CA ARG A 79 -11.91 15.45 3.18
C ARG A 79 -11.00 14.31 2.73
N PRO A 80 -10.03 14.58 1.84
CA PRO A 80 -9.05 13.59 1.39
C PRO A 80 -7.93 13.42 2.44
N GLU A 81 -8.29 13.01 3.64
CA GLU A 81 -7.38 12.80 4.75
C GLU A 81 -7.45 11.36 5.25
N GLY A 82 -6.34 10.86 5.76
CA GLY A 82 -6.22 9.50 6.25
C GLY A 82 -5.54 8.58 5.25
N VAL A 83 -5.58 7.29 5.52
CA VAL A 83 -4.96 6.25 4.70
C VAL A 83 -5.99 5.19 4.34
N ALA A 84 -6.21 4.97 3.05
CA ALA A 84 -7.17 4.00 2.55
C ALA A 84 -6.60 2.57 2.64
N VAL A 85 -7.44 1.62 3.04
CA VAL A 85 -7.14 0.18 3.10
C VAL A 85 -7.68 -0.48 1.85
N PHE A 86 -6.78 -0.97 0.98
CA PHE A 86 -7.13 -1.65 -0.25
C PHE A 86 -7.22 -3.17 -0.11
N GLU A 87 -6.41 -3.74 0.79
CA GLU A 87 -6.38 -5.18 1.05
C GLU A 87 -6.09 -5.44 2.52
N VAL A 88 -6.62 -6.53 3.06
CA VAL A 88 -6.30 -7.07 4.39
C VAL A 88 -5.76 -8.48 4.20
N ILE A 89 -4.55 -8.71 4.67
CA ILE A 89 -3.86 -10.01 4.57
C ILE A 89 -4.46 -10.96 5.61
N GLY A 90 -4.97 -12.08 5.15
CA GLY A 90 -5.57 -13.09 6.03
C GLY A 90 -4.60 -13.62 7.08
N ASN A 91 -5.08 -13.87 8.30
CA ASN A 91 -4.30 -14.31 9.46
C ASN A 91 -3.22 -13.30 9.91
N SER A 92 -3.34 -12.06 9.53
CA SER A 92 -2.49 -10.95 10.00
C SER A 92 -3.03 -10.32 11.29
N ARG A 93 -2.23 -9.43 11.89
CA ARG A 93 -2.70 -8.64 13.05
C ARG A 93 -3.89 -7.76 12.71
N ALA A 94 -3.91 -7.21 11.51
CA ALA A 94 -5.00 -6.37 11.00
C ALA A 94 -6.28 -7.18 10.79
N ASP A 95 -6.18 -8.39 10.24
CA ASP A 95 -7.30 -9.32 10.06
C ASP A 95 -7.91 -9.73 11.41
N TYR A 96 -7.06 -10.14 12.36
CA TYR A 96 -7.54 -10.49 13.72
C TYR A 96 -8.16 -9.30 14.47
N ALA A 97 -7.74 -8.08 14.18
CA ALA A 97 -8.33 -6.87 14.72
C ALA A 97 -9.66 -6.52 14.04
N GLY A 98 -9.98 -7.14 12.91
CA GLY A 98 -11.22 -6.91 12.16
C GLY A 98 -11.21 -5.64 11.31
N ILE A 99 -10.02 -5.17 10.89
CA ILE A 99 -9.92 -4.05 9.94
C ILE A 99 -10.51 -4.49 8.60
N LYS A 100 -11.29 -3.62 7.98
CA LYS A 100 -12.01 -3.94 6.73
C LYS A 100 -11.36 -3.29 5.52
N VAL A 101 -11.43 -3.97 4.38
CA VAL A 101 -11.13 -3.38 3.07
C VAL A 101 -12.09 -2.21 2.81
N ARG A 102 -11.63 -1.16 2.14
CA ARG A 102 -12.36 0.09 1.88
C ARG A 102 -12.59 0.95 3.13
N SER A 103 -11.98 0.64 4.24
CA SER A 103 -11.92 1.54 5.39
C SER A 103 -10.83 2.59 5.20
N VAL A 104 -10.92 3.69 5.94
CA VAL A 104 -9.89 4.73 5.98
C VAL A 104 -9.39 4.86 7.41
N ILE A 105 -8.10 4.62 7.59
CA ILE A 105 -7.43 4.79 8.89
C ILE A 105 -7.28 6.28 9.16
N LYS A 106 -7.83 6.73 10.29
CA LYS A 106 -7.81 8.12 10.76
C LYS A 106 -7.00 8.32 12.03
N GLU A 107 -6.78 7.26 12.78
CA GLU A 107 -6.12 7.32 14.07
C GLU A 107 -5.40 6.01 14.38
N ILE A 108 -4.21 6.08 14.98
CA ILE A 108 -3.50 4.94 15.55
C ILE A 108 -3.01 5.34 16.93
N ASP A 109 -3.46 4.62 17.96
CA ASP A 109 -3.10 4.86 19.36
C ASP A 109 -3.23 6.33 19.76
N LYS A 110 -4.40 6.92 19.48
CA LYS A 110 -4.75 8.34 19.74
C LYS A 110 -3.93 9.34 18.94
N LYS A 111 -3.12 8.90 17.96
CA LYS A 111 -2.40 9.78 17.05
C LYS A 111 -3.17 9.89 15.75
N GLU A 112 -3.48 11.11 15.35
CA GLU A 112 -4.16 11.39 14.10
C GLU A 112 -3.30 10.98 12.90
N VAL A 113 -3.92 10.33 11.92
CA VAL A 113 -3.32 9.90 10.66
C VAL A 113 -3.98 10.68 9.52
N ARG A 114 -3.22 11.55 8.86
CA ARG A 114 -3.70 12.38 7.75
C ARG A 114 -3.20 11.90 6.39
N ASN A 115 -2.04 11.23 6.37
CA ASN A 115 -1.34 10.78 5.16
C ASN A 115 -0.50 9.53 5.47
N LEU A 116 0.14 8.96 4.44
CA LEU A 116 1.00 7.77 4.58
C LEU A 116 2.17 7.98 5.54
N ILE A 117 2.76 9.18 5.59
CA ILE A 117 3.89 9.46 6.49
C ILE A 117 3.46 9.40 7.95
N ASP A 118 2.31 10.00 8.27
CA ASP A 118 1.75 9.96 9.63
C ASP A 118 1.40 8.52 10.02
N PHE A 119 0.80 7.77 9.07
CA PHE A 119 0.50 6.36 9.24
C PHE A 119 1.76 5.54 9.54
N GLY A 120 2.81 5.66 8.70
CA GLY A 120 4.05 4.93 8.90
C GLY A 120 4.70 5.20 10.24
N LYS A 121 4.77 6.47 10.67
CA LYS A 121 5.29 6.86 11.98
C LYS A 121 4.46 6.28 13.13
N ALA A 122 3.14 6.34 13.01
CA ALA A 122 2.23 5.86 14.05
C ALA A 122 2.26 4.33 14.16
N VAL A 123 2.19 3.59 13.03
CA VAL A 123 2.28 2.12 12.98
C VAL A 123 3.64 1.64 13.50
N LYS A 124 4.75 2.23 13.04
CA LYS A 124 6.10 1.88 13.51
C LYS A 124 6.26 2.01 15.02
N ALA A 125 5.64 3.03 15.61
CA ALA A 125 5.64 3.21 17.05
C ALA A 125 4.71 2.19 17.75
N ALA A 126 3.48 2.03 17.26
CA ALA A 126 2.46 1.18 17.84
C ALA A 126 2.83 -0.31 17.77
N MET A 127 3.49 -0.75 16.70
CA MET A 127 3.93 -2.16 16.56
C MET A 127 5.01 -2.58 17.55
N LYS A 128 5.69 -1.63 18.20
CA LYS A 128 6.62 -1.91 19.31
C LYS A 128 5.88 -2.23 20.60
N GLU A 129 4.67 -1.71 20.74
CA GLU A 129 3.78 -2.01 21.84
C GLU A 129 2.95 -3.25 21.51
N CYS A 130 2.57 -4.00 22.53
CA CYS A 130 1.79 -5.20 22.29
C CYS A 130 0.34 -4.91 21.93
N ASN A 131 -0.25 -3.89 22.53
CA ASN A 131 -1.64 -3.55 22.38
C ASN A 131 -1.80 -2.09 22.01
N PHE A 132 -2.53 -1.84 20.95
CA PHE A 132 -2.86 -0.48 20.50
C PHE A 132 -4.22 -0.45 19.81
N THR A 133 -4.73 0.74 19.53
CA THR A 133 -6.00 0.94 18.84
C THR A 133 -5.78 1.53 17.46
N VAL A 134 -6.63 1.11 16.50
CA VAL A 134 -6.73 1.70 15.17
C VAL A 134 -8.13 2.23 14.98
N GLY A 135 -8.26 3.54 14.80
CA GLY A 135 -9.51 4.20 14.47
C GLY A 135 -9.70 4.27 12.96
N THR A 136 -10.77 3.68 12.47
CA THR A 136 -11.12 3.67 11.06
C THR A 136 -12.44 4.40 10.81
N TYR A 137 -12.56 4.98 9.63
CA TYR A 137 -13.83 5.37 9.05
C TYR A 137 -14.19 4.32 8.00
N GLU A 138 -15.31 3.66 8.17
CA GLU A 138 -15.68 2.50 7.38
C GLU A 138 -17.16 2.48 7.00
N PRO A 139 -17.53 1.78 5.89
CA PRO A 139 -18.92 1.59 5.56
C PRO A 139 -19.61 0.80 6.67
N ALA A 140 -20.83 1.22 6.99
CA ALA A 140 -21.69 0.49 7.92
C ALA A 140 -21.99 -0.92 7.41
N ASP A 141 -22.30 -1.80 8.33
CA ASP A 141 -22.72 -3.16 7.99
C ASP A 141 -24.01 -3.15 7.16
N PRO A 142 -24.22 -4.17 6.30
CA PRO A 142 -25.43 -4.29 5.52
C PRO A 142 -26.68 -4.26 6.43
N GLY A 143 -27.48 -3.23 6.28
CA GLY A 143 -28.68 -3.02 7.10
C GLY A 143 -28.59 -1.85 8.07
N ASP A 144 -27.43 -1.24 8.23
CA ASP A 144 -27.29 -0.01 9.01
C ASP A 144 -27.69 1.22 8.16
N PRO A 145 -28.68 2.01 8.57
CA PRO A 145 -29.14 3.18 7.80
C PRO A 145 -28.13 4.34 7.81
N VAL A 146 -27.13 4.32 8.68
CA VAL A 146 -26.17 5.43 8.84
C VAL A 146 -25.14 5.48 7.71
N GLY A 147 -24.84 4.35 7.03
CA GLY A 147 -24.02 4.27 5.83
C GLY A 147 -22.52 4.25 6.08
N TRP A 148 -21.96 5.14 6.88
CA TRP A 148 -20.52 5.23 7.22
C TRP A 148 -20.35 5.66 8.67
N GLY A 149 -19.36 5.10 9.35
CA GLY A 149 -19.11 5.39 10.75
C GLY A 149 -17.66 5.26 11.17
N VAL A 150 -17.33 5.79 12.35
CA VAL A 150 -16.05 5.60 13.00
C VAL A 150 -16.09 4.33 13.82
N ASN A 151 -15.10 3.47 13.61
CA ASN A 151 -14.93 2.24 14.40
C ASN A 151 -13.52 2.19 15.01
N PHE A 152 -13.36 1.49 16.13
CA PHE A 152 -12.09 1.32 16.81
C PHE A 152 -11.76 -0.17 16.92
N HIS A 153 -10.62 -0.53 16.35
CA HIS A 153 -10.10 -1.88 16.34
C HIS A 153 -9.01 -2.05 17.39
N PHE A 154 -9.09 -3.09 18.20
CA PHE A 154 -8.06 -3.42 19.16
C PHE A 154 -7.07 -4.41 18.56
N VAL A 155 -5.83 -3.98 18.41
CA VAL A 155 -4.75 -4.79 17.88
C VAL A 155 -3.96 -5.39 19.02
N GLY A 156 -3.97 -6.72 19.12
CA GLY A 156 -3.20 -7.48 20.12
C GLY A 156 -1.77 -7.76 19.67
N CYS A 157 -0.98 -8.37 20.57
CA CYS A 157 0.32 -8.92 20.24
C CYS A 157 0.19 -10.00 19.15
N LYS A 158 1.24 -10.16 18.33
CA LYS A 158 1.33 -11.31 17.45
C LYS A 158 1.33 -12.58 18.32
N ARG A 159 0.40 -13.47 18.05
CA ARG A 159 0.40 -14.81 18.66
C ARG A 159 1.32 -15.71 17.82
N ASP A 160 2.40 -16.16 18.41
CA ASP A 160 3.30 -17.17 17.83
C ASP A 160 2.64 -18.54 17.81
#